data_443628cf032f36b079292ed165000b8f
#
_entry.id   443628cf032f36b079292ed165000b8f
#
_cell.length_a   1.000
_cell.length_b   1.000
_cell.length_c   1.000
_cell.angle_alpha   90.00
_cell.angle_beta   90.00
_cell.angle_gamma   90.00
#
_symmetry.space_group_name_H-M   'P 1'
#
loop_
_entity.id
_entity.type
_entity.pdbx_description
1 polymer ?
#
loop_
_entity_poly.entity_id
_entity_poly.type
_entity_poly.pdbx_seq_one_letter_code
_entity_poly.pdbx_strand_id
1 'polypeptide(L)'
;MIVAAARRSTGPGGVERRLAPRFGPEDLAQPVQVVGSRLVNISRGGVMLEAPVPLEPDSRLHLHLVLAGERSDVDARVRACVPRSRGRHSTWGVGLEFQDIDAETLERLDRVLTPRRRSSS
;
A
#
# COMPACT_ATOMS: atom_id res chain seq x y z
N MET A 1 -9.68 6.10 -3.76
CA MET A 1 -10.20 5.37 -2.80
C MET A 1 -9.46 5.40 -1.56
N ILE A 2 -8.40 4.70 -1.43
CA ILE A 2 -7.63 4.74 -0.26
C ILE A 2 -7.28 6.12 0.05
N VAL A 3 -6.93 6.79 -0.97
CA VAL A 3 -6.54 8.13 -0.83
C VAL A 3 -7.67 8.97 -0.33
N ALA A 4 -8.86 8.60 -0.72
CA ALA A 4 -10.00 9.34 -0.26
C ALA A 4 -10.11 9.25 1.24
N ALA A 5 -9.85 8.09 1.77
CA ALA A 5 -9.89 7.94 3.18
C ALA A 5 -8.84 8.79 3.85
N ALA A 6 -7.69 8.81 3.28
CA ALA A 6 -6.62 9.61 3.84
C ALA A 6 -6.97 11.07 3.76
N ARG A 7 -7.68 11.43 2.71
CA ARG A 7 -8.01 12.80 2.55
C ARG A 7 -8.85 13.34 3.65
N ARG A 8 -9.70 12.50 4.19
CA ARG A 8 -10.53 12.95 5.26
C ARG A 8 -9.77 13.35 6.45
N SER A 9 -8.61 12.87 6.59
CA SER A 9 -7.88 13.27 7.74
C SER A 9 -7.54 14.70 7.60
N THR A 10 -7.82 15.23 6.46
CA THR A 10 -7.73 16.58 6.31
C THR A 10 -6.52 17.25 6.38
N GLY A 11 -6.49 18.36 6.21
CA GLY A 11 -5.38 19.17 6.36
C GLY A 11 -4.31 18.98 5.36
N PRO A 12 -3.19 19.61 5.57
CA PRO A 12 -2.05 19.59 4.66
C PRO A 12 -1.52 18.20 4.43
N GLY A 13 -1.56 17.38 5.44
CA GLY A 13 -1.07 16.04 5.29
C GLY A 13 -1.83 15.27 4.26
N GLY A 14 -3.14 15.50 4.19
CA GLY A 14 -3.94 14.81 3.23
C GLY A 14 -3.61 15.22 1.82
N VAL A 15 -3.36 16.49 1.62
CA VAL A 15 -3.00 17.00 0.32
C VAL A 15 -1.68 16.40 -0.14
N GLU A 16 -0.72 16.41 0.74
CA GLU A 16 0.57 15.86 0.43
C GLU A 16 0.49 14.42 0.05
N ARG A 17 -0.29 13.67 0.79
CA ARG A 17 -0.42 12.25 0.54
C ARG A 17 -1.06 11.99 -0.80
N ARG A 18 -1.99 12.82 -1.22
CA ARG A 18 -2.61 12.64 -2.50
C ARG A 18 -1.66 12.86 -3.65
N LEU A 19 -0.62 13.63 -3.42
CA LEU A 19 0.36 13.88 -4.46
C LEU A 19 1.40 12.79 -4.57
N ALA A 20 1.44 11.90 -3.59
CA ALA A 20 2.40 10.81 -3.64
C ALA A 20 2.00 9.84 -4.75
N PRO A 21 2.92 9.48 -5.63
CA PRO A 21 2.58 8.56 -6.71
C PRO A 21 2.31 7.16 -6.20
N ARG A 22 1.42 6.47 -6.90
CA ARG A 22 1.09 5.10 -6.60
C ARG A 22 1.57 4.20 -7.71
N PHE A 23 2.07 3.04 -7.32
CA PHE A 23 2.65 2.11 -8.25
C PHE A 23 1.94 0.77 -8.16
N GLY A 24 1.54 0.21 -9.29
CA GLY A 24 1.10 -1.17 -9.32
C GLY A 24 2.31 -2.07 -9.33
N PRO A 25 2.11 -3.37 -9.09
CA PRO A 25 3.24 -4.30 -9.04
C PRO A 25 4.07 -4.28 -10.32
N GLU A 26 3.43 -4.10 -11.44
CA GLU A 26 4.12 -4.13 -12.72
C GLU A 26 4.93 -2.86 -12.97
N ASP A 27 4.69 -1.82 -12.20
CA ASP A 27 5.40 -0.56 -12.39
C ASP A 27 6.65 -0.43 -11.54
N LEU A 28 6.88 -1.39 -10.67
CA LEU A 28 7.98 -1.31 -9.74
C LEU A 28 9.24 -1.93 -10.33
N ALA A 29 10.36 -1.30 -10.04
CA ALA A 29 11.65 -1.81 -10.50
C ALA A 29 12.01 -3.08 -9.77
N GLN A 30 11.57 -3.24 -8.55
CA GLN A 30 11.88 -4.40 -7.74
C GLN A 30 10.61 -4.92 -7.10
N PRO A 31 10.56 -6.23 -6.82
CA PRO A 31 9.32 -6.83 -6.34
C PRO A 31 8.92 -6.38 -4.94
N VAL A 32 7.61 -6.26 -4.74
CA VAL A 32 7.05 -5.98 -3.44
C VAL A 32 5.92 -6.97 -3.23
N GLN A 33 5.89 -7.58 -2.07
CA GLN A 33 4.82 -8.51 -1.72
C GLN A 33 4.29 -8.18 -0.34
N VAL A 34 3.02 -8.46 -0.14
CA VAL A 34 2.41 -8.37 1.18
C VAL A 34 1.97 -9.76 1.51
N VAL A 35 2.48 -10.27 2.63
CA VAL A 35 2.22 -11.65 3.01
C VAL A 35 0.73 -11.83 3.28
N GLY A 36 0.14 -12.82 2.64
CA GLY A 36 -1.26 -13.17 2.88
C GLY A 36 -2.27 -12.40 2.05
N SER A 37 -1.84 -11.49 1.21
CA SER A 37 -2.77 -10.70 0.41
C SER A 37 -2.15 -10.39 -0.94
N ARG A 38 -2.96 -9.86 -1.82
CA ARG A 38 -2.47 -9.50 -3.14
C ARG A 38 -2.31 -8.00 -3.22
N LEU A 39 -1.15 -7.56 -3.65
CA LEU A 39 -0.86 -6.14 -3.78
C LEU A 39 -1.59 -5.57 -4.99
N VAL A 40 -2.33 -4.50 -4.77
CA VAL A 40 -2.97 -3.78 -5.86
C VAL A 40 -2.12 -2.58 -6.25
N ASN A 41 -1.76 -1.76 -5.28
CA ASN A 41 -0.82 -0.68 -5.53
C ASN A 41 -0.19 -0.25 -4.21
N ILE A 42 0.88 0.50 -4.30
CA ILE A 42 1.62 0.94 -3.14
C ILE A 42 2.19 2.33 -3.39
N SER A 43 2.27 3.11 -2.33
CA SER A 43 2.90 4.41 -2.38
C SER A 43 3.71 4.59 -1.11
N ARG A 44 4.33 5.72 -0.98
CA ARG A 44 5.12 6.01 0.19
C ARG A 44 4.28 6.06 1.46
N GLY A 45 3.02 6.38 1.34
CA GLY A 45 2.16 6.54 2.51
C GLY A 45 1.28 5.36 2.83
N GLY A 46 1.18 4.39 1.94
CA GLY A 46 0.28 3.28 2.20
C GLY A 46 0.19 2.30 1.06
N VAL A 47 -0.71 1.34 1.22
CA VAL A 47 -0.81 0.25 0.28
C VAL A 47 -2.27 -0.13 0.11
N MET A 48 -2.63 -0.55 -1.08
CA MET A 48 -3.95 -1.13 -1.32
C MET A 48 -3.78 -2.59 -1.63
N LEU A 49 -4.56 -3.40 -0.94
CA LEU A 49 -4.50 -4.85 -1.06
C LEU A 49 -5.84 -5.41 -1.45
N GLU A 50 -5.79 -6.61 -2.01
CA GLU A 50 -7.00 -7.39 -2.17
C GLU A 50 -6.92 -8.52 -1.17
N ALA A 51 -7.88 -8.58 -0.27
CA ALA A 51 -7.87 -9.54 0.82
C ALA A 51 -9.08 -10.45 0.74
N PRO A 52 -8.94 -11.69 1.23
CA PRO A 52 -10.08 -12.64 1.18
C PRO A 52 -11.15 -12.35 2.21
N VAL A 53 -10.82 -11.55 3.23
CA VAL A 53 -11.79 -11.22 4.27
C VAL A 53 -11.79 -9.73 4.49
N PRO A 54 -12.89 -9.17 4.98
CA PRO A 54 -12.93 -7.73 5.24
C PRO A 54 -12.16 -7.39 6.50
N LEU A 55 -11.68 -6.16 6.53
CA LEU A 55 -11.00 -5.63 7.70
C LEU A 55 -11.76 -4.42 8.18
N GLU A 56 -11.77 -4.24 9.48
CA GLU A 56 -12.54 -3.16 10.09
C GLU A 56 -11.87 -1.83 9.88
N PRO A 57 -12.59 -0.80 9.40
CA PRO A 57 -12.00 0.52 9.24
C PRO A 57 -11.46 1.03 10.58
N ASP A 58 -10.37 1.76 10.48
CA ASP A 58 -9.67 2.34 11.62
C ASP A 58 -8.96 1.34 12.51
N SER A 59 -9.05 0.06 12.22
CA SER A 59 -8.29 -0.90 13.00
C SER A 59 -6.82 -0.82 12.59
N ARG A 60 -5.96 -1.20 13.52
CA ARG A 60 -4.53 -1.22 13.29
C ARG A 60 -4.08 -2.64 13.09
N LEU A 61 -3.12 -2.81 12.22
CA LEU A 61 -2.57 -4.14 12.01
C LEU A 61 -1.11 -4.03 11.65
N HIS A 62 -0.47 -5.16 11.72
CA HIS A 62 0.95 -5.27 11.47
C HIS A 62 1.12 -5.92 10.11
N LEU A 63 1.74 -5.21 9.20
CA LEU A 63 1.93 -5.73 7.85
C LEU A 63 3.30 -6.35 7.73
N HIS A 64 3.34 -7.48 7.06
CA HIS A 64 4.60 -8.11 6.71
C HIS A 64 4.82 -7.87 5.23
N LEU A 65 5.77 -7.02 4.91
CA LEU A 65 6.10 -6.69 3.54
C LEU A 65 7.39 -7.38 3.16
N VAL A 66 7.51 -7.71 1.90
CA VAL A 66 8.79 -8.14 1.35
C VAL A 66 9.16 -7.11 0.31
N LEU A 67 10.18 -6.33 0.59
CA LEU A 67 10.63 -5.24 -0.27
C LEU A 67 11.96 -5.64 -0.88
N ALA A 68 11.97 -5.89 -2.18
CA ALA A 68 13.19 -6.30 -2.86
C ALA A 68 13.84 -7.52 -2.19
N GLY A 69 13.01 -8.46 -1.78
CA GLY A 69 13.50 -9.68 -1.17
C GLY A 69 13.75 -9.61 0.31
N GLU A 70 13.59 -8.44 0.92
CA GLU A 70 13.86 -8.29 2.35
C GLU A 70 12.57 -8.07 3.11
N ARG A 71 12.44 -8.78 4.21
CA ARG A 71 11.25 -8.68 5.01
C ARG A 71 11.27 -7.42 5.84
N SER A 72 10.14 -6.74 5.87
CA SER A 72 9.99 -5.52 6.65
C SER A 72 8.62 -5.54 7.29
N ASP A 73 8.55 -5.12 8.53
CA ASP A 73 7.28 -5.10 9.25
C ASP A 73 6.89 -3.65 9.46
N VAL A 74 5.64 -3.34 9.19
CA VAL A 74 5.15 -1.98 9.26
C VAL A 74 3.78 -1.98 9.91
N ASP A 75 3.56 -1.06 10.83
CA ASP A 75 2.23 -0.87 11.38
C ASP A 75 1.40 -0.07 10.40
N ALA A 76 0.14 -0.43 10.30
CA ALA A 76 -0.74 0.23 9.37
C ALA A 76 -2.13 0.37 9.97
N ARG A 77 -2.88 1.32 9.44
CA ARG A 77 -4.26 1.52 9.85
C ARG A 77 -5.16 1.36 8.64
N VAL A 78 -6.26 0.65 8.83
CA VAL A 78 -7.22 0.46 7.75
C VAL A 78 -7.97 1.75 7.51
N ARG A 79 -7.89 2.26 6.30
CA ARG A 79 -8.58 3.50 5.95
C ARG A 79 -9.83 3.25 5.15
N ALA A 80 -9.86 2.16 4.40
CA ALA A 80 -11.02 1.84 3.59
C ALA A 80 -11.09 0.34 3.39
N CYS A 81 -12.30 -0.16 3.28
CA CYS A 81 -12.50 -1.57 3.01
C CYS A 81 -13.76 -1.65 2.18
N VAL A 82 -13.61 -2.02 0.91
CA VAL A 82 -14.74 -2.06 0.00
C VAL A 82 -14.81 -3.42 -0.67
N PRO A 83 -16.01 -3.90 -0.92
CA PRO A 83 -16.14 -5.21 -1.59
C PRO A 83 -15.65 -5.14 -3.03
N ARG A 84 -15.05 -6.22 -3.47
CA ARG A 84 -14.63 -6.37 -4.84
C ARG A 84 -15.00 -7.79 -5.27
N SER A 85 -15.30 -7.93 -6.54
CA SER A 85 -15.61 -9.24 -7.08
C SER A 85 -14.60 -9.59 -8.13
N ARG A 86 -14.17 -10.84 -8.11
CA ARG A 86 -13.33 -11.35 -9.18
C ARG A 86 -13.93 -12.66 -9.62
N GLY A 87 -14.69 -12.62 -10.72
CA GLY A 87 -15.37 -13.79 -11.17
C GLY A 87 -16.33 -14.26 -10.11
N ARG A 88 -16.14 -15.47 -9.64
CA ARG A 88 -17.01 -16.03 -8.63
C ARG A 88 -16.55 -15.77 -7.23
N HIS A 89 -15.42 -15.12 -7.07
CA HIS A 89 -14.88 -14.91 -5.75
C HIS A 89 -15.19 -13.53 -5.26
N SER A 90 -15.55 -13.46 -3.99
CA SER A 90 -15.75 -12.19 -3.34
C SER A 90 -14.49 -11.87 -2.58
N THR A 91 -13.95 -10.70 -2.82
CA THR A 91 -12.79 -10.24 -2.08
C THR A 91 -13.04 -8.82 -1.64
N TRP A 92 -12.07 -8.25 -0.96
CA TRP A 92 -12.19 -6.92 -0.40
C TRP A 92 -10.97 -6.09 -0.77
N GLY A 93 -11.24 -4.88 -1.24
CA GLY A 93 -10.15 -3.94 -1.47
C GLY A 93 -9.92 -3.19 -0.19
N VAL A 94 -8.72 -3.32 0.36
CA VAL A 94 -8.40 -2.74 1.65
C VAL A 94 -7.31 -1.71 1.47
N GLY A 95 -7.61 -0.48 1.86
CA GLY A 95 -6.64 0.59 1.83
C GLY A 95 -6.03 0.78 3.19
N LEU A 96 -4.71 0.75 3.25
CA LEU A 96 -3.97 0.82 4.49
C LEU A 96 -3.02 2.00 4.46
N GLU A 97 -2.99 2.71 5.56
CA GLU A 97 -2.08 3.83 5.72
C GLU A 97 -0.96 3.40 6.65
N PHE A 98 0.28 3.59 6.22
CA PHE A 98 1.41 3.24 7.07
C PHE A 98 1.46 4.17 8.27
N GLN A 99 1.77 3.58 9.44
CA GLN A 99 1.96 4.33 10.67
C GLN A 99 3.40 4.11 11.09
N ASP A 100 4.00 5.07 11.69
CA ASP A 100 5.33 4.90 12.33
C ASP A 100 6.30 4.00 11.58
N ILE A 101 6.51 4.27 10.33
CA ILE A 101 7.46 3.50 9.55
C ILE A 101 8.86 3.97 9.93
N ASP A 102 9.78 3.04 10.22
CA ASP A 102 11.10 3.43 10.65
C ASP A 102 11.96 3.86 9.44
N ALA A 103 13.06 4.51 9.75
CA ALA A 103 13.88 5.11 8.69
C ALA A 103 14.45 4.06 7.74
N GLU A 104 14.84 2.94 8.27
CA GLU A 104 15.41 1.88 7.44
C GLU A 104 14.38 1.31 6.48
N THR A 105 13.19 1.06 6.97
CA THR A 105 12.12 0.54 6.13
C THR A 105 11.70 1.56 5.10
N LEU A 106 11.63 2.82 5.50
CA LEU A 106 11.28 3.88 4.57
C LEU A 106 12.30 4.00 3.46
N GLU A 107 13.56 3.86 3.78
CA GLU A 107 14.61 3.91 2.79
C GLU A 107 14.49 2.75 1.81
N ARG A 108 14.19 1.58 2.34
CA ARG A 108 13.99 0.41 1.51
C ARG A 108 12.78 0.59 0.61
N LEU A 109 11.73 1.16 1.17
CA LEU A 109 10.52 1.43 0.40
C LEU A 109 10.80 2.44 -0.71
N ASP A 110 11.54 3.48 -0.42
CA ASP A 110 11.85 4.48 -1.44
C ASP A 110 12.62 3.86 -2.60
N ARG A 111 13.47 2.90 -2.32
CA ARG A 111 14.20 2.23 -3.39
C ARG A 111 13.29 1.42 -4.30
N VAL A 112 12.34 0.70 -3.73
CA VAL A 112 11.46 -0.11 -4.56
C VAL A 112 10.41 0.74 -5.27
N LEU A 113 10.12 1.92 -4.76
CA LEU A 113 9.15 2.79 -5.40
C LEU A 113 9.73 3.58 -6.55
N THR A 114 10.98 3.35 -6.88
CA THR A 114 11.57 3.95 -8.06
C THR A 114 10.90 3.33 -9.28
N PRO A 115 10.39 4.13 -10.20
CA PRO A 115 9.73 3.57 -11.36
C PRO A 115 10.67 2.74 -12.20
N ARG A 116 10.10 1.75 -12.88
CA ARG A 116 10.88 0.91 -13.75
C ARG A 116 11.44 1.76 -14.88
N ARG A 117 12.74 1.61 -15.13
CA ARG A 117 13.37 2.38 -16.16
C ARG A 117 13.10 1.77 -17.51
N ARG A 118 12.78 2.62 -18.45
CA ARG A 118 12.59 2.14 -19.79
C ARG A 118 13.91 2.12 -20.49
N SER A 119 14.15 1.04 -21.17
CA SER A 119 15.44 0.89 -21.79
C SER A 119 15.63 1.81 -22.97
N SER A 120 14.58 2.29 -23.52
CA SER A 120 14.71 3.14 -24.67
C SER A 120 15.29 4.48 -24.35
N SER A 121 15.32 4.80 -23.13
CA SER A 121 15.82 6.12 -22.80
C SER A 121 17.30 6.16 -22.80
#